data_2cdcfbf40f45c258c9112b9ea6295516
#
_entry.id   2cdcfbf40f45c258c9112b9ea6295516
#
_cell.length_a   1.000
_cell.length_b   1.000
_cell.length_c   1.000
_cell.angle_alpha   90.00
_cell.angle_beta   90.00
_cell.angle_gamma   90.00
#
_symmetry.space_group_name_H-M   'P 1'
#
loop_
_entity.id
_entity.type
_entity.pdbx_description
1 polymer ?
#
loop_
_entity_poly.entity_id
_entity_poly.type
_entity_poly.pdbx_seq_one_letter_code
_entity_poly.pdbx_strand_id
1 'polypeptide(L)'
;MIINKMAKIFINLFLILCVSLLTSELNSVEHNFNNWLNNFKKIAKNEGISEKTINETLNDIRFLPKVIEYDRFQPEFYEDTFTYINKRTSSNKVKKGLVLYSKEKTLINQIENKFLVEKELLLALMGIETNFGKYLGKMDILSSLATLSFDKRRSAFFT
;
A
#
# COMPACT_ATOMS: atom_id res chain seq x y z
N MET A 1 10.58 -4.26 51.15
CA MET A 1 11.27 -3.30 50.26
C MET A 1 12.17 -3.99 49.22
N ILE A 2 12.92 -5.04 49.59
CA ILE A 2 13.85 -5.78 48.67
C ILE A 2 13.10 -6.56 47.58
N ILE A 3 12.00 -7.21 47.89
CA ILE A 3 11.18 -8.01 46.94
C ILE A 3 10.66 -7.16 45.78
N ASN A 4 10.21 -5.93 46.06
CA ASN A 4 9.76 -4.99 45.00
C ASN A 4 10.90 -4.52 44.07
N LYS A 5 12.14 -4.48 44.55
CA LYS A 5 13.28 -4.10 43.75
C LYS A 5 13.72 -5.22 42.79
N MET A 6 13.69 -6.46 43.28
CA MET A 6 13.98 -7.64 42.47
C MET A 6 12.91 -7.85 41.37
N ALA A 7 11.62 -7.72 41.70
CA ALA A 7 10.53 -7.83 40.74
C ALA A 7 10.68 -6.79 39.60
N LYS A 8 11.03 -5.55 39.90
CA LYS A 8 11.31 -4.51 38.88
C LYS A 8 12.49 -4.86 37.98
N ILE A 9 13.56 -5.42 38.57
CA ILE A 9 14.73 -5.84 37.76
C ILE A 9 14.34 -6.99 36.80
N PHE A 10 13.58 -7.98 37.27
CA PHE A 10 13.09 -9.06 36.41
C PHE A 10 12.16 -8.57 35.30
N ILE A 11 11.25 -7.65 35.59
CA ILE A 11 10.37 -7.04 34.57
C ILE A 11 11.19 -6.27 33.52
N ASN A 12 12.17 -5.49 33.94
CA ASN A 12 13.02 -4.75 33.00
C ASN A 12 13.88 -5.67 32.13
N LEU A 13 14.46 -6.73 32.70
CA LEU A 13 15.21 -7.75 31.96
C LEU A 13 14.33 -8.48 30.95
N PHE A 14 13.10 -8.83 31.34
CA PHE A 14 12.13 -9.46 30.45
C PHE A 14 11.72 -8.53 29.29
N LEU A 15 11.47 -7.24 29.58
CA LEU A 15 11.18 -6.24 28.55
C LEU A 15 12.35 -6.06 27.56
N ILE A 16 13.58 -5.99 28.06
CA ILE A 16 14.79 -5.90 27.22
C ILE A 16 14.92 -7.14 26.32
N LEU A 17 14.68 -8.33 26.89
CA LEU A 17 14.70 -9.59 26.11
C LEU A 17 13.61 -9.60 25.03
N CYS A 18 12.38 -9.20 25.34
CA CYS A 18 11.30 -9.10 24.36
C CYS A 18 11.62 -8.12 23.24
N VAL A 19 12.16 -6.95 23.55
CA VAL A 19 12.58 -5.96 22.54
C VAL A 19 13.69 -6.49 21.67
N SER A 20 14.69 -7.19 22.22
CA SER A 20 15.80 -7.77 21.45
C SER A 20 15.34 -8.90 20.51
N LEU A 21 14.34 -9.68 20.89
CA LEU A 21 13.76 -10.72 20.02
C LEU A 21 12.99 -10.10 18.86
N LEU A 22 12.18 -9.06 19.10
CA LEU A 22 11.43 -8.35 18.06
C LEU A 22 12.37 -7.68 17.02
N THR A 23 13.47 -7.09 17.49
CA THR A 23 14.44 -6.47 16.57
C THR A 23 15.20 -7.49 15.73
N SER A 24 15.45 -8.70 16.26
CA SER A 24 16.12 -9.76 15.52
C SER A 24 15.26 -10.33 14.38
N GLU A 25 13.95 -10.48 14.56
CA GLU A 25 13.04 -10.91 13.52
C GLU A 25 12.91 -9.87 12.39
N LEU A 26 12.80 -8.57 12.72
CA LEU A 26 12.76 -7.51 11.73
C LEU A 26 14.03 -7.47 10.87
N ASN A 27 15.19 -7.56 11.48
CA ASN A 27 16.48 -7.59 10.78
C ASN A 27 16.61 -8.80 9.86
N SER A 28 16.08 -9.96 10.27
CA SER A 28 16.06 -11.18 9.44
C SER A 28 15.17 -11.01 8.20
N VAL A 29 13.99 -10.42 8.33
CA VAL A 29 13.07 -10.19 7.21
C VAL A 29 13.65 -9.19 6.22
N GLU A 30 14.23 -8.10 6.70
CA GLU A 30 14.86 -7.09 5.87
C GLU A 30 16.09 -7.64 5.12
N HIS A 31 16.90 -8.46 5.77
CA HIS A 31 18.01 -9.16 5.11
C HIS A 31 17.51 -10.10 3.99
N ASN A 32 16.44 -10.86 4.23
CA ASN A 32 15.82 -11.72 3.25
C ASN A 32 15.24 -10.95 2.07
N PHE A 33 14.61 -9.79 2.32
CA PHE A 33 14.13 -8.89 1.29
C PHE A 33 15.27 -8.36 0.41
N ASN A 34 16.37 -7.93 1.01
CA ASN A 34 17.54 -7.44 0.28
C ASN A 34 18.16 -8.53 -0.62
N ASN A 35 18.23 -9.76 -0.13
CA ASN A 35 18.69 -10.92 -0.92
C ASN A 35 17.75 -11.20 -2.10
N TRP A 36 16.44 -11.17 -1.86
CA TRP A 36 15.42 -11.29 -2.90
C TRP A 36 15.55 -10.17 -3.95
N LEU A 37 15.68 -8.91 -3.51
CA LEU A 37 15.81 -7.74 -4.40
C LEU A 37 17.05 -7.85 -5.29
N ASN A 38 18.17 -8.31 -4.74
CA ASN A 38 19.40 -8.54 -5.52
C ASN A 38 19.20 -9.64 -6.59
N ASN A 39 18.44 -10.69 -6.29
CA ASN A 39 18.07 -11.70 -7.27
C ASN A 39 17.10 -11.16 -8.30
N PHE A 40 16.11 -10.37 -7.89
CA PHE A 40 15.16 -9.72 -8.78
C PHE A 40 15.86 -8.79 -9.79
N LYS A 41 16.86 -8.00 -9.36
CA LYS A 41 17.68 -7.17 -10.25
C LYS A 41 18.38 -8.00 -11.34
N LYS A 42 18.87 -9.18 -11.00
CA LYS A 42 19.49 -10.10 -11.99
C LYS A 42 18.46 -10.63 -12.99
N ILE A 43 17.27 -11.01 -12.51
CA ILE A 43 16.16 -11.45 -13.38
C ILE A 43 15.77 -10.33 -14.32
N ALA A 44 15.51 -9.11 -13.81
CA ALA A 44 15.16 -7.96 -14.61
C ALA A 44 16.18 -7.65 -15.72
N LYS A 45 17.48 -7.79 -15.40
CA LYS A 45 18.56 -7.66 -16.39
C LYS A 45 18.48 -8.74 -17.47
N ASN A 46 18.23 -9.97 -17.09
CA ASN A 46 18.12 -11.09 -18.05
C ASN A 46 16.87 -10.95 -18.94
N GLU A 47 15.80 -10.35 -18.45
CA GLU A 47 14.58 -10.00 -19.21
C GLU A 47 14.77 -8.74 -20.09
N GLY A 48 15.98 -8.18 -20.18
CA GLY A 48 16.30 -7.08 -21.08
C GLY A 48 16.12 -5.68 -20.50
N ILE A 49 15.86 -5.54 -19.20
CA ILE A 49 15.83 -4.22 -18.55
C ILE A 49 17.26 -3.68 -18.44
N SER A 50 17.46 -2.44 -18.89
CA SER A 50 18.79 -1.82 -18.88
C SER A 50 19.34 -1.64 -17.47
N GLU A 51 20.66 -1.76 -17.30
CA GLU A 51 21.32 -1.46 -16.03
C GLU A 51 21.03 -0.05 -15.52
N LYS A 52 20.94 0.91 -16.43
CA LYS A 52 20.56 2.27 -16.08
C LYS A 52 19.20 2.31 -15.39
N THR A 53 18.19 1.70 -16.00
CA THR A 53 16.83 1.63 -15.43
C THR A 53 16.82 0.92 -14.08
N ILE A 54 17.51 -0.24 -13.97
CA ILE A 54 17.63 -0.99 -12.72
C ILE A 54 18.24 -0.12 -11.62
N ASN A 55 19.32 0.61 -11.92
CA ASN A 55 19.99 1.46 -10.93
C ASN A 55 19.15 2.67 -10.54
N GLU A 56 18.45 3.28 -11.48
CA GLU A 56 17.60 4.46 -11.21
C GLU A 56 16.31 4.09 -10.44
N THR A 57 15.80 2.87 -10.59
CA THR A 57 14.51 2.48 -10.01
C THR A 57 14.59 1.55 -8.82
N LEU A 58 15.59 0.64 -8.78
CA LEU A 58 15.65 -0.42 -7.78
C LEU A 58 16.72 -0.22 -6.69
N ASN A 59 17.52 0.84 -6.72
CA ASN A 59 18.55 1.06 -5.70
C ASN A 59 17.97 1.59 -4.38
N ASP A 60 16.93 2.42 -4.45
CA ASP A 60 16.32 3.04 -3.27
C ASP A 60 15.10 2.29 -2.74
N ILE A 61 14.87 1.07 -3.24
CA ILE A 61 13.76 0.21 -2.82
C ILE A 61 13.93 -0.22 -1.36
N ARG A 62 12.85 -0.07 -0.60
CA ARG A 62 12.78 -0.42 0.83
C ARG A 62 11.66 -1.41 1.09
N PHE A 63 11.87 -2.30 2.05
CA PHE A 63 10.82 -3.15 2.56
C PHE A 63 9.80 -2.33 3.36
N LEU A 64 8.52 -2.43 3.01
CA LEU A 64 7.43 -1.68 3.63
C LEU A 64 6.40 -2.63 4.26
N PRO A 65 6.60 -3.10 5.51
CA PRO A 65 5.71 -4.07 6.18
C PRO A 65 4.24 -3.61 6.21
N LYS A 66 4.02 -2.31 6.30
CA LYS A 66 2.69 -1.71 6.32
C LYS A 66 1.90 -1.93 5.03
N VAL A 67 2.58 -2.12 3.91
CA VAL A 67 1.95 -2.46 2.62
C VAL A 67 1.34 -3.87 2.69
N ILE A 68 2.05 -4.82 3.30
CA ILE A 68 1.54 -6.18 3.52
C ILE A 68 0.32 -6.16 4.44
N GLU A 69 0.38 -5.36 5.52
CA GLU A 69 -0.74 -5.18 6.43
C GLU A 69 -1.98 -4.67 5.68
N TYR A 70 -1.85 -3.63 4.86
CA TYR A 70 -2.95 -3.08 4.07
C TYR A 70 -3.46 -4.05 3.01
N ASP A 71 -2.59 -4.81 2.34
CA ASP A 71 -2.99 -5.82 1.37
C ASP A 71 -3.78 -6.98 2.01
N ARG A 72 -3.48 -7.31 3.28
CA ARG A 72 -4.18 -8.36 4.03
C ARG A 72 -5.48 -7.88 4.68
N PHE A 73 -5.57 -6.59 4.98
CA PHE A 73 -6.72 -6.01 5.66
C PHE A 73 -7.47 -5.04 4.74
N GLN A 74 -8.32 -5.60 3.89
CA GLN A 74 -9.13 -4.87 2.94
C GLN A 74 -10.56 -4.74 3.49
N PRO A 75 -11.07 -3.52 3.73
CA PRO A 75 -12.38 -3.28 4.38
C PRO A 75 -13.55 -3.98 3.68
N GLU A 76 -13.48 -4.14 2.36
CA GLU A 76 -14.49 -4.82 1.55
C GLU A 76 -14.75 -6.29 1.92
N PHE A 77 -13.81 -6.93 2.63
CA PHE A 77 -13.97 -8.30 3.12
C PHE A 77 -14.42 -8.39 4.58
N TYR A 78 -14.39 -7.27 5.32
CA TYR A 78 -14.68 -7.26 6.75
C TYR A 78 -15.87 -6.37 7.13
N GLU A 79 -16.19 -5.38 6.28
CA GLU A 79 -17.36 -4.52 6.49
C GLU A 79 -18.61 -5.14 5.85
N ASP A 80 -19.77 -5.02 6.50
CA ASP A 80 -21.04 -5.33 5.84
C ASP A 80 -21.31 -4.33 4.70
N THR A 81 -22.07 -4.76 3.71
CA THR A 81 -22.32 -3.99 2.48
C THR A 81 -22.92 -2.61 2.75
N PHE A 82 -23.83 -2.50 3.72
CA PHE A 82 -24.49 -1.23 4.05
C PHE A 82 -23.48 -0.23 4.63
N THR A 83 -22.69 -0.67 5.60
CA THR A 83 -21.61 0.14 6.19
C THR A 83 -20.58 0.55 5.15
N TYR A 84 -20.16 -0.39 4.30
CA TYR A 84 -19.20 -0.14 3.22
C TYR A 84 -19.69 0.95 2.27
N ILE A 85 -20.94 0.82 1.77
CA ILE A 85 -21.53 1.78 0.85
C ILE A 85 -21.67 3.16 1.52
N ASN A 86 -22.24 3.24 2.72
CA ASN A 86 -22.46 4.50 3.42
C ASN A 86 -21.16 5.29 3.69
N LYS A 87 -20.09 4.60 4.04
CA LYS A 87 -18.78 5.24 4.23
C LYS A 87 -18.23 5.84 2.93
N ARG A 88 -18.55 5.24 1.79
CA ARG A 88 -17.97 5.63 0.48
C ARG A 88 -18.86 6.55 -0.34
N THR A 89 -20.16 6.63 -0.03
CA THR A 89 -21.15 7.46 -0.74
C THR A 89 -21.69 8.61 0.09
N SER A 90 -20.86 9.19 0.96
CA SER A 90 -21.28 10.32 1.79
C SER A 90 -21.79 11.50 0.94
N SER A 91 -22.81 12.22 1.44
CA SER A 91 -23.40 13.40 0.75
C SER A 91 -22.33 14.43 0.33
N ASN A 92 -21.27 14.58 1.13
CA ASN A 92 -20.17 15.48 0.80
C ASN A 92 -19.37 14.97 -0.41
N LYS A 93 -19.17 13.65 -0.54
CA LYS A 93 -18.48 13.06 -1.69
C LYS A 93 -19.33 13.20 -2.96
N VAL A 94 -20.62 12.95 -2.88
CA VAL A 94 -21.56 13.16 -3.99
C VAL A 94 -21.54 14.62 -4.45
N LYS A 95 -21.63 15.58 -3.51
CA LYS A 95 -21.56 17.01 -3.83
C LYS A 95 -20.27 17.39 -4.55
N LYS A 96 -19.13 16.85 -4.13
CA LYS A 96 -17.83 17.08 -4.81
C LYS A 96 -17.85 16.55 -6.25
N GLY A 97 -18.42 15.36 -6.49
CA GLY A 97 -18.57 14.79 -7.82
C GLY A 97 -19.42 15.67 -8.73
N LEU A 98 -20.56 16.17 -8.23
CA LEU A 98 -21.43 17.07 -8.98
C LEU A 98 -20.73 18.40 -9.31
N VAL A 99 -19.95 18.96 -8.39
CA VAL A 99 -19.16 20.17 -8.64
C VAL A 99 -18.10 19.92 -9.71
N LEU A 100 -17.39 18.78 -9.65
CA LEU A 100 -16.42 18.42 -10.67
C LEU A 100 -17.09 18.22 -12.03
N TYR A 101 -18.22 17.53 -12.10
CA TYR A 101 -18.98 17.36 -13.33
C TYR A 101 -19.40 18.71 -13.91
N SER A 102 -19.95 19.61 -13.09
CA SER A 102 -20.35 20.96 -13.54
C SER A 102 -19.18 21.74 -14.15
N LYS A 103 -18.01 21.62 -13.53
CA LYS A 103 -16.79 22.31 -13.96
C LYS A 103 -16.20 21.73 -15.26
N GLU A 104 -16.15 20.40 -15.37
CA GLU A 104 -15.47 19.69 -16.45
C GLU A 104 -16.48 19.00 -17.40
N LYS A 105 -17.70 19.50 -17.48
CA LYS A 105 -18.84 18.87 -18.18
C LYS A 105 -18.51 18.47 -19.61
N THR A 106 -17.87 19.36 -20.39
CA THR A 106 -17.55 19.11 -21.78
C THR A 106 -16.56 17.94 -21.91
N LEU A 107 -15.50 17.93 -21.10
CA LEU A 107 -14.50 16.87 -21.12
C LEU A 107 -15.10 15.52 -20.70
N ILE A 108 -15.88 15.50 -19.62
CA ILE A 108 -16.48 14.28 -19.10
C ILE A 108 -17.47 13.69 -20.10
N ASN A 109 -18.29 14.49 -20.77
CA ASN A 109 -19.19 14.03 -21.81
C ASN A 109 -18.41 13.52 -23.06
N GLN A 110 -17.29 14.14 -23.41
CA GLN A 110 -16.42 13.64 -24.50
C GLN A 110 -15.84 12.26 -24.14
N ILE A 111 -15.41 12.05 -22.90
CA ILE A 111 -14.91 10.76 -22.42
C ILE A 111 -16.05 9.71 -22.48
N GLU A 112 -17.23 10.02 -21.97
CA GLU A 112 -18.40 9.15 -22.02
C GLU A 112 -18.68 8.69 -23.45
N ASN A 113 -18.77 9.63 -24.40
CA ASN A 113 -19.05 9.32 -25.79
C ASN A 113 -17.93 8.54 -26.51
N LYS A 114 -16.68 8.85 -26.18
CA LYS A 114 -15.52 8.21 -26.83
C LYS A 114 -15.26 6.79 -26.33
N PHE A 115 -15.42 6.56 -25.02
CA PHE A 115 -15.06 5.30 -24.39
C PHE A 115 -16.27 4.46 -23.97
N LEU A 116 -17.48 4.97 -24.20
CA LEU A 116 -18.76 4.30 -23.84
C LEU A 116 -18.81 3.89 -22.35
N VAL A 117 -18.27 4.74 -21.50
CA VAL A 117 -18.29 4.59 -20.04
C VAL A 117 -19.19 5.67 -19.45
N GLU A 118 -20.22 5.27 -18.73
CA GLU A 118 -21.13 6.19 -18.07
C GLU A 118 -20.37 7.20 -17.18
N LYS A 119 -20.69 8.47 -17.35
CA LYS A 119 -20.04 9.55 -16.58
C LYS A 119 -20.23 9.41 -15.07
N GLU A 120 -21.38 8.88 -14.65
CA GLU A 120 -21.69 8.60 -13.25
C GLU A 120 -20.71 7.56 -12.67
N LEU A 121 -20.41 6.50 -13.43
CA LEU A 121 -19.45 5.47 -13.05
C LEU A 121 -18.02 6.05 -12.99
N LEU A 122 -17.64 6.81 -14.00
CA LEU A 122 -16.33 7.49 -14.02
C LEU A 122 -16.13 8.37 -12.77
N LEU A 123 -17.14 9.23 -12.47
CA LEU A 123 -17.09 10.12 -11.32
C LEU A 123 -17.11 9.36 -9.98
N ALA A 124 -17.88 8.27 -9.90
CA ALA A 124 -17.92 7.43 -8.70
C ALA A 124 -16.52 6.80 -8.42
N LEU A 125 -15.89 6.24 -9.43
CA LEU A 125 -14.52 5.70 -9.31
C LEU A 125 -13.52 6.78 -8.92
N MET A 126 -13.51 7.94 -9.57
CA MET A 126 -12.65 9.06 -9.17
C MET A 126 -12.86 9.48 -7.72
N GLY A 127 -14.11 9.45 -7.24
CA GLY A 127 -14.46 9.77 -5.86
C GLY A 127 -13.99 8.72 -4.87
N ILE A 128 -14.11 7.44 -5.19
CA ILE A 128 -13.75 6.32 -4.30
C ILE A 128 -12.23 6.20 -4.22
N GLU A 129 -11.55 6.12 -5.35
CA GLU A 129 -10.12 5.83 -5.44
C GLU A 129 -9.23 6.98 -4.93
N THR A 130 -9.53 8.21 -5.36
CA THR A 130 -8.61 9.33 -5.13
C THR A 130 -9.25 10.55 -4.47
N ASN A 131 -10.53 10.46 -4.04
CA ASN A 131 -11.28 11.64 -3.59
C ASN A 131 -11.19 12.80 -4.61
N PHE A 132 -11.43 12.49 -5.89
CA PHE A 132 -11.33 13.41 -7.02
C PHE A 132 -9.92 14.03 -7.17
N GLY A 133 -8.89 13.18 -7.14
CA GLY A 133 -7.48 13.57 -7.28
C GLY A 133 -6.85 14.25 -6.07
N LYS A 134 -7.57 14.36 -4.94
CA LYS A 134 -7.03 14.98 -3.71
C LYS A 134 -6.22 14.02 -2.84
N TYR A 135 -6.38 12.74 -3.04
CA TYR A 135 -5.66 11.70 -2.31
C TYR A 135 -4.72 10.96 -3.26
N LEU A 136 -3.44 11.21 -3.13
CA LEU A 136 -2.38 10.64 -3.99
C LEU A 136 -1.59 9.56 -3.26
N GLY A 137 -2.01 9.00 -2.19
CA GLY A 137 -1.22 8.03 -1.46
C GLY A 137 0.10 8.63 -0.92
N LYS A 138 0.70 7.96 0.06
CA LYS A 138 1.94 8.42 0.71
C LYS A 138 3.07 7.40 0.63
N MET A 139 2.77 6.20 0.16
CA MET A 139 3.76 5.14 0.08
C MET A 139 4.49 5.17 -1.26
N ASP A 140 5.78 4.91 -1.22
CA ASP A 140 6.58 4.74 -2.42
C ASP A 140 6.05 3.57 -3.25
N ILE A 141 5.77 3.84 -4.53
CA ILE A 141 5.10 2.86 -5.41
C ILE A 141 6.02 1.67 -5.68
N LEU A 142 7.28 1.90 -6.02
CA LEU A 142 8.21 0.84 -6.37
C LEU A 142 8.55 -0.03 -5.15
N SER A 143 8.78 0.59 -3.99
CA SER A 143 8.97 -0.16 -2.74
C SER A 143 7.73 -0.95 -2.35
N SER A 144 6.52 -0.42 -2.60
CA SER A 144 5.27 -1.12 -2.34
C SER A 144 5.11 -2.34 -3.23
N LEU A 145 5.34 -2.21 -4.54
CA LEU A 145 5.28 -3.31 -5.49
C LEU A 145 6.34 -4.38 -5.18
N ALA A 146 7.58 -3.98 -4.91
CA ALA A 146 8.65 -4.89 -4.52
C ALA A 146 8.32 -5.65 -3.22
N THR A 147 7.75 -4.97 -2.24
CA THR A 147 7.30 -5.60 -0.99
C THR A 147 6.22 -6.64 -1.23
N LEU A 148 5.23 -6.35 -2.08
CA LEU A 148 4.15 -7.29 -2.43
C LEU A 148 4.65 -8.44 -3.31
N SER A 149 5.63 -8.21 -4.17
CA SER A 149 6.29 -9.26 -4.96
C SER A 149 7.11 -10.20 -4.06
N PHE A 150 7.75 -9.67 -3.03
CA PHE A 150 8.47 -10.46 -2.02
C PHE A 150 7.52 -11.27 -1.14
N ASP A 151 6.33 -10.74 -0.80
CA ASP A 151 5.34 -11.44 0.02
C ASP A 151 4.73 -12.61 -0.77
N LYS A 152 4.84 -13.82 -0.25
CA LYS A 152 4.46 -15.07 -0.94
C LYS A 152 2.98 -15.16 -1.33
N ARG A 153 2.10 -14.35 -0.72
CA ARG A 153 0.66 -14.46 -0.92
C ARG A 153 0.21 -14.15 -2.34
N ARG A 154 0.82 -13.14 -2.96
CA ARG A 154 0.45 -12.66 -4.30
C ARG A 154 1.67 -12.35 -5.17
N SER A 155 2.82 -12.96 -4.87
CA SER A 155 4.07 -12.68 -5.57
C SER A 155 3.95 -12.82 -7.09
N ALA A 156 3.32 -13.89 -7.58
CA ALA A 156 3.11 -14.13 -9.01
C ALA A 156 2.26 -13.05 -9.73
N PHE A 157 1.46 -12.29 -9.00
CA PHE A 157 0.67 -11.20 -9.56
C PHE A 157 1.46 -9.89 -9.68
N PHE A 158 2.44 -9.68 -8.76
CA PHE A 158 3.21 -8.43 -8.68
C PHE A 158 4.60 -8.53 -9.30
N THR A 159 5.05 -9.72 -9.68
CA THR A 159 6.33 -9.95 -10.38
C THR A 159 6.15 -9.96 -11.87
#